data_e48fb575ddd60aaba6f98ec64d9986fd
#
_entry.id   e48fb575ddd60aaba6f98ec64d9986fd
#
_cell.length_a   1.000
_cell.length_b   1.000
_cell.length_c   1.000
_cell.angle_alpha   90.00
_cell.angle_beta   90.00
_cell.angle_gamma   90.00
#
_symmetry.space_group_name_H-M   'P 1'
#
loop_
_entity.id
_entity.type
_entity.pdbx_description
1 polymer ?
#
loop_
_entity_poly.entity_id
_entity_poly.type
_entity_poly.pdbx_seq_one_letter_code
_entity_poly.pdbx_strand_id
1 'polypeptide(L)'
;MLKKLLTGLLVFSACALATPISEHGQLSLKGFDVVDKNGQPYILRGMSFFWDDWGFEKFFTEGAVKTIANDWGGNVVRTPIHDLNESRAKAMIDYAASAGIYIIVDYHSHCAHKNASSAQSFFGNIASYVKQKNYVHVLYELYNEPLYENCSSASDTYAGGNLTSWNSIKQYAESVIPKIRANDPNGIIIVGTPNYSQGTEAARANPITGQKNIAYTLHFYASTSGHGSLRYNLLRGKCNDFPIIITEWGVSESSGDGNFTKSMNDTWISWMESIGVSWANWSISDKGETSAALTGGASSNGGWSDGNLTASGKYVKNLMKNLNAGKGLSSVGLSPANVDCAQLEGGGQYEFVRNGVGSFGYAIQGENYMDSSNAKTVETDAKGVQNGMYLTSQNSGSEAWAEYTLMDIPAAGYYVFYAKVGANSDGYLRYSVDEGATVDSVKYTSTGGLTTIKGFYNKIALPVEGTSNIRVSWKGDVALDVFSVVVADSADSTELGIKAGEKIVSIGSAKASVSDQFRFDAWNSTFMIPAGYERLSLFTVKGRKVYSVDVQGKANVELDRSVKKGVYMAVLSGAKGQKSLQFKVTE
;
A
#
# COMPACT_ATOMS: atom_id res chain seq x y z
N MET A 1 -30.33 40.84 69.73
CA MET A 1 -30.58 39.63 68.92
C MET A 1 -30.08 39.86 67.49
N LEU A 2 -28.86 39.43 67.20
CA LEU A 2 -28.23 39.68 65.89
C LEU A 2 -28.36 38.39 65.07
N LYS A 3 -29.21 38.37 64.06
CA LYS A 3 -29.32 37.24 63.12
C LYS A 3 -28.13 37.30 62.14
N LYS A 4 -27.20 36.34 62.23
CA LYS A 4 -26.17 36.07 61.25
C LYS A 4 -26.81 35.35 60.04
N LEU A 5 -26.88 36.03 58.88
CA LEU A 5 -27.15 35.39 57.60
C LEU A 5 -25.86 34.68 57.18
N LEU A 6 -25.88 33.36 57.14
CA LEU A 6 -24.82 32.54 56.51
C LEU A 6 -25.19 32.37 55.04
N THR A 7 -24.54 33.11 54.15
CA THR A 7 -24.65 32.91 52.70
C THR A 7 -23.70 31.79 52.31
N GLY A 8 -24.23 30.58 52.12
CA GLY A 8 -23.44 29.45 51.58
C GLY A 8 -23.17 29.68 50.11
N LEU A 9 -21.92 29.90 49.75
CA LEU A 9 -21.43 29.91 48.38
C LEU A 9 -21.34 28.45 47.88
N LEU A 10 -22.33 27.99 47.14
CA LEU A 10 -22.26 26.73 46.41
C LEU A 10 -21.26 26.90 45.24
N VAL A 11 -20.02 26.45 45.46
CA VAL A 11 -19.05 26.28 44.37
C VAL A 11 -19.47 25.03 43.60
N PHE A 12 -20.19 25.22 42.49
CA PHE A 12 -20.31 24.16 41.50
C PHE A 12 -18.95 23.96 40.86
N SER A 13 -18.20 23.00 41.35
CA SER A 13 -17.06 22.44 40.64
C SER A 13 -17.61 21.72 39.41
N ALA A 14 -17.60 22.38 38.25
CA ALA A 14 -17.84 21.71 36.99
C ALA A 14 -16.71 20.68 36.84
N CYS A 15 -16.97 19.42 37.14
CA CYS A 15 -16.09 18.33 36.71
C CYS A 15 -16.07 18.40 35.18
N ALA A 16 -15.03 18.97 34.60
CA ALA A 16 -14.77 18.84 33.19
C ALA A 16 -14.68 17.33 32.90
N LEU A 17 -15.57 16.83 32.04
CA LEU A 17 -15.50 15.44 31.61
C LEU A 17 -14.12 15.23 30.98
N ALA A 18 -13.41 14.21 31.45
CA ALA A 18 -12.12 13.85 30.90
C ALA A 18 -12.28 13.48 29.41
N THR A 19 -11.45 14.05 28.56
CA THR A 19 -11.47 13.78 27.12
C THR A 19 -10.24 12.98 26.72
N PRO A 20 -10.26 12.26 25.60
CA PRO A 20 -9.08 11.57 25.07
C PRO A 20 -7.79 12.41 25.12
N ILE A 21 -7.84 13.67 24.66
CA ILE A 21 -6.66 14.56 24.69
C ILE A 21 -6.22 14.87 26.11
N SER A 22 -7.14 15.18 27.02
CA SER A 22 -6.80 15.57 28.41
C SER A 22 -6.21 14.42 29.20
N GLU A 23 -6.69 13.21 28.97
CA GLU A 23 -6.21 12.00 29.63
C GLU A 23 -4.87 11.52 29.08
N HIS A 24 -4.75 11.42 27.75
CA HIS A 24 -3.63 10.77 27.08
C HIS A 24 -2.55 11.73 26.57
N GLY A 25 -2.86 13.01 26.36
CA GLY A 25 -1.88 14.04 25.95
C GLY A 25 -1.30 13.80 24.56
N GLN A 26 -0.05 14.20 24.35
CA GLN A 26 0.64 13.94 23.08
C GLN A 26 0.97 12.46 22.93
N LEU A 27 0.54 11.88 21.82
CA LEU A 27 0.85 10.49 21.49
C LEU A 27 2.25 10.37 20.90
N SER A 28 2.83 9.20 21.04
CA SER A 28 4.11 8.80 20.45
C SER A 28 4.08 7.33 20.02
N LEU A 29 5.18 6.86 19.43
CA LEU A 29 5.32 5.46 19.02
C LEU A 29 6.37 4.76 19.90
N LYS A 30 6.07 3.52 20.31
CA LYS A 30 7.01 2.63 21.01
C LYS A 30 6.92 1.24 20.40
N GLY A 31 7.92 0.89 19.58
CA GLY A 31 7.83 -0.28 18.72
C GLY A 31 6.64 -0.13 17.77
N PHE A 32 5.79 -1.13 17.70
CA PHE A 32 4.56 -1.10 16.91
C PHE A 32 3.48 -0.18 17.50
N ASP A 33 3.45 0.00 18.82
CA ASP A 33 2.31 0.56 19.53
C ASP A 33 2.30 2.10 19.49
N VAL A 34 1.11 2.67 19.30
CA VAL A 34 0.82 4.05 19.68
C VAL A 34 0.70 4.09 21.20
N VAL A 35 1.43 5.00 21.84
CA VAL A 35 1.43 5.16 23.29
C VAL A 35 1.09 6.58 23.72
N ASP A 36 0.47 6.71 24.88
CA ASP A 36 0.11 8.00 25.47
C ASP A 36 1.32 8.70 26.15
N LYS A 37 1.07 9.87 26.75
CA LYS A 37 2.08 10.65 27.48
C LYS A 37 2.74 9.90 28.64
N ASN A 38 2.14 8.81 29.13
CA ASN A 38 2.66 7.96 30.20
C ASN A 38 3.35 6.69 29.66
N GLY A 39 3.44 6.55 28.33
CA GLY A 39 4.02 5.38 27.67
C GLY A 39 3.11 4.15 27.69
N GLN A 40 1.82 4.32 27.96
CA GLN A 40 0.82 3.22 27.94
C GLN A 40 0.23 3.08 26.54
N PRO A 41 0.03 1.85 26.04
CA PRO A 41 -0.63 1.62 24.77
C PRO A 41 -2.00 2.30 24.69
N TYR A 42 -2.24 3.00 23.58
CA TYR A 42 -3.50 3.68 23.33
C TYR A 42 -3.94 3.48 21.89
N ILE A 43 -5.13 2.94 21.68
CA ILE A 43 -5.65 2.63 20.35
C ILE A 43 -6.59 3.74 19.89
N LEU A 44 -6.27 4.34 18.77
CA LEU A 44 -7.16 5.27 18.07
C LEU A 44 -8.20 4.48 17.28
N ARG A 45 -9.49 4.81 17.45
CA ARG A 45 -10.62 4.23 16.71
C ARG A 45 -11.58 5.33 16.32
N GLY A 46 -11.74 5.54 15.03
CA GLY A 46 -12.56 6.65 14.55
C GLY A 46 -13.05 6.52 13.13
N MET A 47 -13.41 7.67 12.58
CA MET A 47 -13.97 7.81 11.23
C MET A 47 -13.08 8.69 10.38
N SER A 48 -12.91 8.32 9.10
CA SER A 48 -12.48 9.24 8.05
C SER A 48 -13.69 10.00 7.53
N PHE A 49 -13.52 11.30 7.31
CA PHE A 49 -14.41 12.01 6.42
C PHE A 49 -14.18 11.54 4.99
N PHE A 50 -15.14 11.81 4.10
CA PHE A 50 -14.94 11.59 2.66
C PHE A 50 -14.01 12.68 2.09
N TRP A 51 -13.68 12.63 0.81
CA TRP A 51 -12.91 13.66 0.12
C TRP A 51 -13.50 15.06 0.40
N ASP A 52 -12.65 16.04 0.56
CA ASP A 52 -13.04 17.44 0.75
C ASP A 52 -13.45 18.13 -0.56
N ASP A 53 -14.01 17.36 -1.48
CA ASP A 53 -14.41 17.75 -2.83
C ASP A 53 -15.80 17.18 -3.19
N TRP A 54 -16.31 17.52 -4.36
CA TRP A 54 -17.58 17.05 -4.95
C TRP A 54 -18.82 17.22 -4.05
N GLY A 55 -18.81 18.22 -3.15
CA GLY A 55 -19.92 18.51 -2.25
C GLY A 55 -19.95 17.69 -0.96
N PHE A 56 -18.95 16.86 -0.69
CA PHE A 56 -18.82 16.11 0.57
C PHE A 56 -18.09 16.90 1.66
N GLU A 57 -17.40 17.98 1.31
CA GLU A 57 -16.85 18.96 2.25
C GLU A 57 -17.92 19.57 3.16
N LYS A 58 -19.19 19.48 2.81
CA LYS A 58 -20.32 19.88 3.65
C LYS A 58 -20.33 19.24 5.04
N PHE A 59 -19.71 18.06 5.20
CA PHE A 59 -19.62 17.36 6.48
C PHE A 59 -18.41 17.79 7.34
N PHE A 60 -17.52 18.63 6.82
CA PHE A 60 -16.35 19.12 7.56
C PHE A 60 -16.78 20.23 8.54
N THR A 61 -17.56 19.84 9.54
CA THR A 61 -18.20 20.76 10.52
C THR A 61 -17.89 20.35 11.95
N GLU A 62 -17.92 21.33 12.85
CA GLU A 62 -17.73 21.08 14.28
C GLU A 62 -18.79 20.11 14.85
N GLY A 63 -20.04 20.25 14.39
CA GLY A 63 -21.14 19.38 14.84
C GLY A 63 -20.96 17.93 14.41
N ALA A 64 -20.43 17.68 13.19
CA ALA A 64 -20.10 16.34 12.74
C ALA A 64 -18.97 15.71 13.59
N VAL A 65 -17.89 16.45 13.84
CA VAL A 65 -16.78 15.98 14.69
C VAL A 65 -17.26 15.69 16.11
N LYS A 66 -18.06 16.59 16.71
CA LYS A 66 -18.66 16.38 18.04
C LYS A 66 -19.60 15.18 18.10
N THR A 67 -20.34 14.91 17.03
CA THR A 67 -21.21 13.72 16.96
C THR A 67 -20.38 12.44 16.97
N ILE A 68 -19.28 12.40 16.19
CA ILE A 68 -18.37 11.25 16.21
C ILE A 68 -17.76 11.04 17.59
N ALA A 69 -17.31 12.11 18.25
CA ALA A 69 -16.71 12.03 19.59
C ALA A 69 -17.73 11.60 20.66
N ASN A 70 -18.84 12.32 20.77
CA ASN A 70 -19.73 12.20 21.93
C ASN A 70 -20.78 11.10 21.75
N ASP A 71 -21.36 10.94 20.54
CA ASP A 71 -22.46 10.02 20.30
C ASP A 71 -21.98 8.65 19.81
N TRP A 72 -20.90 8.65 19.00
CA TRP A 72 -20.33 7.41 18.47
C TRP A 72 -19.16 6.90 19.28
N GLY A 73 -18.63 7.71 20.21
CA GLY A 73 -17.50 7.34 21.08
C GLY A 73 -16.17 7.23 20.33
N GLY A 74 -16.03 7.87 19.16
CA GLY A 74 -14.76 7.92 18.44
C GLY A 74 -13.73 8.79 19.18
N ASN A 75 -12.46 8.40 19.16
CA ASN A 75 -11.37 9.16 19.78
C ASN A 75 -10.41 9.78 18.76
N VAL A 76 -10.66 9.56 17.48
CA VAL A 76 -9.93 10.17 16.36
C VAL A 76 -10.88 10.44 15.18
N VAL A 77 -10.57 11.47 14.40
CA VAL A 77 -11.10 11.66 13.06
C VAL A 77 -9.97 11.81 12.06
N ARG A 78 -10.16 11.32 10.84
CA ARG A 78 -9.25 11.59 9.72
C ARG A 78 -9.90 12.62 8.81
N THR A 79 -9.14 13.61 8.41
CA THR A 79 -9.58 14.67 7.51
C THR A 79 -8.78 14.61 6.21
N PRO A 80 -9.35 14.04 5.13
CA PRO A 80 -8.77 14.04 3.81
C PRO A 80 -8.76 15.45 3.21
N ILE A 81 -7.58 15.96 2.85
CA ILE A 81 -7.40 17.27 2.20
C ILE A 81 -6.77 17.05 0.83
N HIS A 82 -7.57 17.09 -0.22
CA HIS A 82 -7.11 16.83 -1.58
C HIS A 82 -6.40 18.05 -2.20
N ASP A 83 -7.00 19.24 -2.05
CA ASP A 83 -6.52 20.50 -2.63
C ASP A 83 -5.47 21.22 -1.77
N LEU A 84 -5.00 20.60 -0.68
CA LEU A 84 -4.09 21.18 0.31
C LEU A 84 -4.65 22.47 0.95
N ASN A 85 -5.96 22.54 1.17
CA ASN A 85 -6.65 23.69 1.75
C ASN A 85 -6.33 23.84 3.24
N GLU A 86 -5.37 24.71 3.54
CA GLU A 86 -4.93 24.97 4.91
C GLU A 86 -6.06 25.47 5.82
N SER A 87 -6.97 26.31 5.32
CA SER A 87 -8.06 26.88 6.12
C SER A 87 -9.01 25.79 6.57
N ARG A 88 -9.33 24.85 5.68
CA ARG A 88 -10.17 23.69 5.99
C ARG A 88 -9.48 22.77 6.99
N ALA A 89 -8.21 22.43 6.75
CA ALA A 89 -7.42 21.60 7.68
C ALA A 89 -7.35 22.23 9.08
N LYS A 90 -7.05 23.53 9.19
CA LYS A 90 -6.99 24.27 10.45
C LYS A 90 -8.33 24.29 11.18
N ALA A 91 -9.46 24.47 10.46
CA ALA A 91 -10.79 24.41 11.06
C ALA A 91 -11.07 23.02 11.64
N MET A 92 -10.76 21.95 10.90
CA MET A 92 -10.97 20.58 11.39
C MET A 92 -10.10 20.26 12.61
N ILE A 93 -8.86 20.76 12.65
CA ILE A 93 -7.97 20.67 13.82
C ILE A 93 -8.61 21.36 15.03
N ASP A 94 -9.17 22.57 14.88
CA ASP A 94 -9.84 23.28 15.96
C ASP A 94 -11.12 22.55 16.41
N TYR A 95 -11.88 21.96 15.50
CA TYR A 95 -13.06 21.16 15.83
C TYR A 95 -12.71 19.90 16.62
N ALA A 96 -11.64 19.20 16.25
CA ALA A 96 -11.14 18.05 16.99
C ALA A 96 -10.66 18.46 18.40
N ALA A 97 -9.96 19.59 18.53
CA ALA A 97 -9.56 20.15 19.81
C ALA A 97 -10.78 20.46 20.69
N SER A 98 -11.80 21.12 20.10
CA SER A 98 -13.07 21.44 20.79
C SER A 98 -13.83 20.18 21.25
N ALA A 99 -13.77 19.10 20.47
CA ALA A 99 -14.37 17.82 20.81
C ALA A 99 -13.50 16.96 21.75
N GLY A 100 -12.25 17.34 21.99
CA GLY A 100 -11.31 16.65 22.86
C GLY A 100 -10.76 15.34 22.30
N ILE A 101 -10.73 15.16 20.97
CA ILE A 101 -10.25 13.96 20.27
C ILE A 101 -9.09 14.25 19.34
N TYR A 102 -8.37 13.20 18.92
CA TYR A 102 -7.26 13.31 17.97
C TYR A 102 -7.74 13.51 16.55
N ILE A 103 -6.83 14.02 15.70
CA ILE A 103 -7.09 14.20 14.26
C ILE A 103 -5.89 13.77 13.44
N ILE A 104 -6.16 13.06 12.35
CA ILE A 104 -5.20 12.76 11.29
C ILE A 104 -5.47 13.74 10.13
N VAL A 105 -4.49 14.58 9.82
CA VAL A 105 -4.54 15.48 8.65
C VAL A 105 -3.83 14.79 7.51
N ASP A 106 -4.58 14.43 6.49
CA ASP A 106 -4.15 13.64 5.36
C ASP A 106 -4.05 14.47 4.08
N TYR A 107 -2.91 14.38 3.39
CA TYR A 107 -2.84 14.79 1.99
C TYR A 107 -3.45 13.69 1.13
N HIS A 108 -4.72 13.87 0.79
CA HIS A 108 -5.54 12.87 0.12
C HIS A 108 -5.29 12.83 -1.37
N SER A 109 -4.21 12.20 -1.77
CA SER A 109 -3.75 12.15 -3.16
C SER A 109 -3.26 10.74 -3.52
N HIS A 110 -3.38 10.38 -4.80
CA HIS A 110 -2.73 9.20 -5.39
C HIS A 110 -1.38 9.54 -6.04
N CYS A 111 -0.99 10.83 -6.02
CA CYS A 111 0.15 11.36 -6.75
C CYS A 111 0.98 12.41 -5.97
N ALA A 112 0.97 12.36 -4.64
CA ALA A 112 1.60 13.37 -3.78
C ALA A 112 3.10 13.55 -4.05
N HIS A 113 3.83 12.49 -4.45
CA HIS A 113 5.26 12.54 -4.74
C HIS A 113 5.62 13.46 -5.93
N LYS A 114 4.67 13.76 -6.83
CA LYS A 114 4.86 14.76 -7.91
C LYS A 114 4.55 16.20 -7.45
N ASN A 115 4.03 16.38 -6.23
CA ASN A 115 3.66 17.69 -5.67
C ASN A 115 4.39 18.00 -4.35
N ALA A 116 5.63 17.53 -4.22
CA ALA A 116 6.39 17.60 -2.98
C ALA A 116 6.56 19.03 -2.43
N SER A 117 6.74 20.05 -3.28
CA SER A 117 6.92 21.45 -2.83
C SER A 117 5.65 22.02 -2.18
N SER A 118 4.47 21.72 -2.74
CA SER A 118 3.19 22.14 -2.16
C SER A 118 2.92 21.42 -0.85
N ALA A 119 3.19 20.11 -0.79
CA ALA A 119 3.08 19.32 0.44
C ALA A 119 4.02 19.84 1.55
N GLN A 120 5.26 20.18 1.21
CA GLN A 120 6.20 20.80 2.16
C GLN A 120 5.67 22.10 2.75
N SER A 121 5.10 22.97 1.92
CA SER A 121 4.49 24.23 2.35
C SER A 121 3.28 23.99 3.23
N PHE A 122 2.36 23.14 2.78
CA PHE A 122 1.14 22.81 3.51
C PHE A 122 1.46 22.22 4.90
N PHE A 123 2.21 21.13 4.98
CA PHE A 123 2.52 20.49 6.26
C PHE A 123 3.38 21.38 7.17
N GLY A 124 4.30 22.19 6.61
CA GLY A 124 5.05 23.17 7.38
C GLY A 124 4.14 24.22 8.02
N ASN A 125 3.15 24.73 7.28
CA ASN A 125 2.18 25.71 7.78
C ASN A 125 1.20 25.09 8.79
N ILE A 126 0.74 23.84 8.58
CA ILE A 126 -0.07 23.12 9.56
C ILE A 126 0.71 22.88 10.86
N ALA A 127 1.95 22.42 10.78
CA ALA A 127 2.78 22.22 11.98
C ALA A 127 3.08 23.53 12.72
N SER A 128 3.28 24.63 11.99
CA SER A 128 3.40 25.97 12.57
C SER A 128 2.15 26.40 13.31
N TYR A 129 0.97 26.14 12.73
CA TYR A 129 -0.32 26.41 13.36
C TYR A 129 -0.51 25.58 14.65
N VAL A 130 -0.21 24.27 14.59
CA VAL A 130 -0.25 23.36 15.75
C VAL A 130 0.62 23.87 16.89
N LYS A 131 1.86 24.30 16.58
CA LYS A 131 2.75 24.93 17.54
C LYS A 131 2.20 26.23 18.13
N GLN A 132 1.67 27.13 17.29
CA GLN A 132 1.09 28.41 17.71
C GLN A 132 -0.08 28.21 18.68
N LYS A 133 -0.90 27.20 18.44
CA LYS A 133 -2.04 26.84 19.29
C LYS A 133 -1.68 25.99 20.50
N ASN A 134 -0.46 25.53 20.60
CA ASN A 134 -0.01 24.57 21.60
C ASN A 134 -0.84 23.27 21.60
N TYR A 135 -1.20 22.77 20.41
CA TYR A 135 -1.97 21.55 20.23
C TYR A 135 -1.07 20.31 20.28
N VAL A 136 -1.61 19.22 20.81
CA VAL A 136 -0.90 17.93 21.00
C VAL A 136 -1.62 16.75 20.35
N HIS A 137 -2.71 17.01 19.63
CA HIS A 137 -3.67 16.01 19.17
C HIS A 137 -3.61 15.75 17.65
N VAL A 138 -2.65 16.34 16.94
CA VAL A 138 -2.55 16.25 15.49
C VAL A 138 -1.56 15.19 15.07
N LEU A 139 -1.97 14.29 14.16
CA LEU A 139 -1.14 13.36 13.43
C LEU A 139 -1.12 13.80 11.96
N TYR A 140 0.00 13.58 11.27
CA TYR A 140 0.23 14.04 9.89
C TYR A 140 0.35 12.85 8.96
N GLU A 141 -0.59 12.68 8.03
CA GLU A 141 -0.54 11.65 7.00
C GLU A 141 -0.08 12.28 5.68
N LEU A 142 1.13 11.95 5.27
CA LEU A 142 1.80 12.65 4.18
C LEU A 142 1.29 12.26 2.79
N TYR A 143 0.72 11.07 2.64
CA TYR A 143 0.34 10.51 1.36
C TYR A 143 -0.72 9.44 1.58
N ASN A 144 -1.93 9.67 1.07
CA ASN A 144 -3.07 8.76 1.19
C ASN A 144 -2.79 7.39 0.54
N GLU A 145 -2.78 7.35 -0.79
CA GLU A 145 -2.69 6.10 -1.56
C GLU A 145 -1.76 6.22 -2.76
N PRO A 146 -0.46 6.02 -2.58
CA PRO A 146 0.48 5.99 -3.70
C PRO A 146 0.07 4.95 -4.74
N LEU A 147 -0.14 5.36 -6.00
CA LEU A 147 -0.64 4.45 -7.02
C LEU A 147 0.32 4.30 -8.20
N TYR A 148 0.47 5.30 -9.05
CA TYR A 148 1.33 5.19 -10.24
C TYR A 148 2.54 6.12 -10.16
N GLU A 149 3.71 5.59 -10.57
CA GLU A 149 4.97 6.35 -10.59
C GLU A 149 4.88 7.55 -11.54
N ASN A 150 4.25 7.39 -12.69
CA ASN A 150 4.05 8.42 -13.70
C ASN A 150 2.61 8.94 -13.66
N CYS A 151 2.29 9.72 -12.65
CA CYS A 151 0.99 10.36 -12.49
C CYS A 151 1.10 11.88 -12.64
N SER A 152 -0.04 12.56 -12.78
CA SER A 152 -0.13 14.01 -12.80
C SER A 152 -0.62 14.54 -11.46
N SER A 153 0.18 15.38 -10.80
CA SER A 153 -0.20 16.03 -9.56
C SER A 153 -1.37 17.02 -9.71
N ALA A 154 -1.65 17.50 -10.93
CA ALA A 154 -2.67 18.52 -11.17
C ALA A 154 -4.09 17.97 -11.13
N SER A 155 -4.28 16.67 -11.29
CA SER A 155 -5.61 16.09 -11.45
C SER A 155 -5.76 14.72 -10.77
N ASP A 156 -4.74 14.26 -10.03
CA ASP A 156 -4.69 12.89 -9.51
C ASP A 156 -5.03 11.82 -10.58
N THR A 157 -4.73 12.17 -11.85
CA THR A 157 -5.16 11.38 -12.99
C THR A 157 -4.32 10.12 -13.05
N TYR A 158 -4.99 9.00 -13.16
CA TYR A 158 -4.38 7.71 -13.39
C TYR A 158 -3.76 7.69 -14.79
N ALA A 159 -2.45 7.84 -14.87
CA ALA A 159 -1.75 7.74 -16.14
C ALA A 159 -1.55 6.28 -16.59
N GLY A 160 -1.82 5.34 -15.68
CA GLY A 160 -1.48 3.93 -15.88
C GLY A 160 0.02 3.66 -15.78
N GLY A 161 0.44 2.42 -15.93
CA GLY A 161 1.84 2.02 -15.89
C GLY A 161 2.29 1.45 -14.56
N ASN A 162 3.57 1.62 -14.21
CA ASN A 162 4.16 1.03 -13.02
C ASN A 162 3.66 1.70 -11.74
N LEU A 163 3.47 0.92 -10.69
CA LEU A 163 3.15 1.43 -9.35
C LEU A 163 4.26 2.34 -8.83
N THR A 164 3.89 3.31 -8.00
CA THR A 164 4.83 4.16 -7.29
C THR A 164 5.74 3.30 -6.42
N SER A 165 7.06 3.40 -6.63
CA SER A 165 8.04 2.66 -5.85
C SER A 165 8.09 3.17 -4.40
N TRP A 166 8.47 2.29 -3.46
CA TRP A 166 8.75 2.72 -2.10
C TRP A 166 9.87 3.79 -2.04
N ASN A 167 10.86 3.70 -2.90
CA ASN A 167 11.93 4.70 -2.96
C ASN A 167 11.41 6.10 -3.32
N SER A 168 10.49 6.22 -4.27
CA SER A 168 9.85 7.50 -4.63
C SER A 168 9.03 8.06 -3.47
N ILE A 169 8.25 7.21 -2.78
CA ILE A 169 7.46 7.60 -1.62
C ILE A 169 8.37 8.03 -0.47
N LYS A 170 9.43 7.27 -0.20
CA LYS A 170 10.40 7.57 0.86
C LYS A 170 11.11 8.89 0.62
N GLN A 171 11.60 9.14 -0.59
CA GLN A 171 12.23 10.42 -0.96
C GLN A 171 11.26 11.60 -0.78
N TYR A 172 10.01 11.43 -1.21
CA TYR A 172 8.97 12.42 -0.98
C TYR A 172 8.78 12.68 0.52
N ALA A 173 8.55 11.65 1.33
CA ALA A 173 8.35 11.77 2.77
C ALA A 173 9.55 12.42 3.46
N GLU A 174 10.78 11.99 3.13
CA GLU A 174 12.03 12.56 3.67
C GLU A 174 12.21 14.05 3.30
N SER A 175 11.58 14.52 2.22
CA SER A 175 11.55 15.93 1.85
C SER A 175 10.54 16.77 2.66
N VAL A 176 9.43 16.16 3.07
CA VAL A 176 8.34 16.83 3.82
C VAL A 176 8.58 16.81 5.34
N ILE A 177 9.04 15.70 5.88
CA ILE A 177 9.26 15.50 7.33
C ILE A 177 10.01 16.66 7.99
N PRO A 178 11.11 17.19 7.44
CA PRO A 178 11.84 18.31 8.07
C PRO A 178 11.00 19.57 8.25
N LYS A 179 9.99 19.80 7.38
CA LYS A 179 9.09 20.96 7.48
C LYS A 179 8.15 20.86 8.68
N ILE A 180 7.68 19.65 8.98
CA ILE A 180 6.89 19.37 10.18
C ILE A 180 7.78 19.46 11.41
N ARG A 181 8.94 18.78 11.41
CA ARG A 181 9.85 18.70 12.57
C ARG A 181 10.38 20.05 13.04
N ALA A 182 10.48 21.05 12.15
CA ALA A 182 10.85 22.42 12.52
C ALA A 182 9.86 23.08 13.51
N ASN A 183 8.62 22.61 13.55
CA ASN A 183 7.57 23.17 14.39
C ASN A 183 6.97 22.15 15.37
N ASP A 184 6.83 20.90 14.97
CA ASP A 184 6.35 19.79 15.79
C ASP A 184 7.41 18.66 15.81
N PRO A 185 8.37 18.71 16.74
CA PRO A 185 9.45 17.71 16.80
C PRO A 185 8.98 16.32 17.28
N ASN A 186 7.78 16.22 17.84
CA ASN A 186 7.28 15.00 18.49
C ASN A 186 6.03 14.39 17.84
N GLY A 187 5.31 15.12 16.97
CA GLY A 187 4.11 14.64 16.33
C GLY A 187 4.31 13.31 15.59
N ILE A 188 3.30 12.47 15.57
CA ILE A 188 3.32 11.25 14.76
C ILE A 188 3.14 11.63 13.30
N ILE A 189 4.03 11.14 12.45
CA ILE A 189 3.95 11.28 11.00
C ILE A 189 3.67 9.91 10.39
N ILE A 190 2.66 9.85 9.53
CA ILE A 190 2.19 8.64 8.88
C ILE A 190 2.55 8.73 7.39
N VAL A 191 3.14 7.68 6.86
CA VAL A 191 3.61 7.65 5.47
C VAL A 191 2.82 6.59 4.71
N GLY A 192 2.25 6.97 3.57
CA GLY A 192 1.60 6.06 2.64
C GLY A 192 2.56 4.99 2.12
N THR A 193 2.05 3.83 1.77
CA THR A 193 2.84 2.73 1.23
C THR A 193 2.42 2.40 -0.21
N PRO A 194 3.24 1.70 -1.02
CA PRO A 194 2.90 1.40 -2.40
C PRO A 194 1.56 0.67 -2.55
N ASN A 195 0.99 0.72 -3.75
CA ASN A 195 -0.21 -0.02 -4.13
C ASN A 195 -1.42 0.29 -3.23
N TYR A 196 -1.95 1.50 -3.32
CA TYR A 196 -3.09 1.95 -2.50
C TYR A 196 -2.84 1.78 -0.99
N SER A 197 -1.64 2.08 -0.53
CA SER A 197 -1.21 1.90 0.86
C SER A 197 -1.36 0.46 1.39
N GLN A 198 -1.17 -0.56 0.53
CA GLN A 198 -1.16 -1.98 0.90
C GLN A 198 0.27 -2.54 1.07
N GLY A 199 1.27 -1.88 0.47
CA GLY A 199 2.65 -2.36 0.35
C GLY A 199 3.53 -2.09 1.58
N THR A 200 3.05 -2.32 2.80
CA THR A 200 3.81 -2.09 4.04
C THR A 200 5.09 -2.89 4.13
N GLU A 201 5.20 -4.03 3.45
CA GLU A 201 6.40 -4.87 3.44
C GLU A 201 7.58 -4.19 2.74
N ALA A 202 7.33 -3.42 1.67
CA ALA A 202 8.37 -2.63 1.01
C ALA A 202 8.94 -1.55 1.94
N ALA A 203 8.07 -0.87 2.69
CA ALA A 203 8.47 0.12 3.69
C ALA A 203 9.22 -0.53 4.87
N ARG A 204 8.77 -1.70 5.33
CA ARG A 204 9.42 -2.45 6.40
C ARG A 204 10.83 -2.93 6.02
N ALA A 205 11.04 -3.33 4.77
CA ALA A 205 12.35 -3.75 4.27
C ALA A 205 13.37 -2.61 4.20
N ASN A 206 12.91 -1.36 4.01
CA ASN A 206 13.79 -0.17 3.92
C ASN A 206 13.14 1.05 4.61
N PRO A 207 12.92 1.04 5.93
CA PRO A 207 12.17 2.08 6.62
C PRO A 207 12.88 3.45 6.58
N ILE A 208 12.13 4.51 6.86
CA ILE A 208 12.68 5.84 7.10
C ILE A 208 13.43 5.81 8.44
N THR A 209 14.70 6.19 8.42
CA THR A 209 15.57 6.16 9.60
C THR A 209 16.00 7.56 10.04
N GLY A 210 16.54 7.69 11.25
CA GLY A 210 17.02 8.98 11.78
C GLY A 210 15.89 9.94 12.21
N GLN A 211 14.63 9.49 12.16
CA GLN A 211 13.45 10.22 12.60
C GLN A 211 12.70 9.42 13.66
N LYS A 212 12.04 10.10 14.59
CA LYS A 212 11.17 9.45 15.57
C LYS A 212 9.70 9.62 15.21
N ASN A 213 8.87 8.76 15.76
CA ASN A 213 7.42 8.80 15.58
C ASN A 213 7.00 8.78 14.10
N ILE A 214 7.61 7.90 13.32
CA ILE A 214 7.19 7.60 11.94
C ILE A 214 6.39 6.31 11.96
N ALA A 215 5.14 6.36 11.52
CA ALA A 215 4.28 5.22 11.25
C ALA A 215 4.04 5.08 9.75
N TYR A 216 3.56 3.91 9.35
CA TYR A 216 3.21 3.61 7.97
C TYR A 216 1.75 3.22 7.90
N THR A 217 1.06 3.57 6.81
CA THR A 217 -0.34 3.19 6.72
C THR A 217 -0.56 1.92 5.91
N LEU A 218 -1.57 1.17 6.34
CA LEU A 218 -2.17 0.05 5.63
C LEU A 218 -3.63 0.38 5.35
N HIS A 219 -4.04 0.33 4.06
CA HIS A 219 -5.44 0.46 3.67
C HIS A 219 -6.01 -0.88 3.23
N PHE A 220 -7.28 -1.11 3.54
CA PHE A 220 -8.00 -2.29 3.07
C PHE A 220 -9.51 -2.04 3.03
N TYR A 221 -10.19 -2.85 2.23
CA TYR A 221 -11.65 -2.92 2.19
C TYR A 221 -12.05 -4.35 2.52
N ALA A 222 -12.75 -4.52 3.64
CA ALA A 222 -12.91 -5.83 4.30
C ALA A 222 -13.62 -6.88 3.46
N SER A 223 -14.54 -6.47 2.57
CA SER A 223 -15.27 -7.38 1.70
C SER A 223 -14.60 -7.63 0.35
N THR A 224 -13.41 -7.06 0.10
CA THR A 224 -12.62 -7.32 -1.10
C THR A 224 -11.94 -8.68 -1.02
N SER A 225 -12.11 -9.48 -2.07
CA SER A 225 -11.36 -10.74 -2.23
C SER A 225 -9.85 -10.45 -2.23
N GLY A 226 -9.08 -11.21 -1.47
CA GLY A 226 -7.62 -11.05 -1.36
C GLY A 226 -7.16 -10.07 -0.26
N HIS A 227 -7.96 -9.05 0.11
CA HIS A 227 -7.55 -8.12 1.17
C HIS A 227 -7.41 -8.80 2.54
N GLY A 228 -8.03 -9.95 2.74
CA GLY A 228 -7.87 -10.74 3.97
C GLY A 228 -6.41 -11.08 4.31
N SER A 229 -5.56 -11.28 3.31
CA SER A 229 -4.13 -11.57 3.47
C SER A 229 -3.34 -10.41 4.09
N LEU A 230 -3.79 -9.16 3.89
CA LEU A 230 -3.14 -7.97 4.45
C LEU A 230 -3.11 -7.97 5.98
N ARG A 231 -3.94 -8.77 6.64
CA ARG A 231 -3.88 -8.99 8.10
C ARG A 231 -2.52 -9.51 8.55
N TYR A 232 -1.85 -10.30 7.72
CA TYR A 232 -0.51 -10.82 8.01
C TYR A 232 0.59 -9.77 7.83
N ASN A 233 0.39 -8.77 6.96
CA ASN A 233 1.29 -7.61 6.90
C ASN A 233 1.21 -6.82 8.22
N LEU A 234 0.01 -6.70 8.78
CA LEU A 234 -0.22 -6.10 10.09
C LEU A 234 0.47 -6.90 11.21
N LEU A 235 0.31 -8.23 11.21
CA LEU A 235 0.99 -9.11 12.17
C LEU A 235 2.52 -9.02 12.04
N ARG A 236 3.06 -8.99 10.82
CA ARG A 236 4.51 -8.79 10.59
C ARG A 236 4.97 -7.44 11.13
N GLY A 237 4.18 -6.39 10.96
CA GLY A 237 4.45 -5.09 11.58
C GLY A 237 4.59 -5.22 13.09
N LYS A 238 3.62 -5.86 13.76
CA LYS A 238 3.63 -6.09 15.21
C LYS A 238 4.84 -6.90 15.66
N CYS A 239 5.15 -7.99 14.95
CA CYS A 239 6.25 -8.89 15.32
C CYS A 239 7.65 -8.33 15.07
N ASN A 240 7.77 -7.26 14.31
CA ASN A 240 9.04 -6.60 13.97
C ASN A 240 9.13 -5.17 14.50
N ASP A 241 8.29 -4.78 15.45
CA ASP A 241 8.26 -3.41 16.00
C ASP A 241 8.14 -2.30 14.92
N PHE A 242 7.49 -2.63 13.79
CA PHE A 242 7.27 -1.73 12.66
C PHE A 242 5.88 -1.09 12.78
N PRO A 243 5.76 0.19 13.14
CA PRO A 243 4.50 0.81 13.51
C PRO A 243 3.60 1.03 12.29
N ILE A 244 2.40 0.45 12.34
CA ILE A 244 1.35 0.61 11.33
C ILE A 244 0.13 1.28 11.97
N ILE A 245 -0.47 2.23 11.26
CA ILE A 245 -1.77 2.83 11.58
C ILE A 245 -2.66 2.64 10.36
N ILE A 246 -3.83 2.06 10.55
CA ILE A 246 -4.83 1.89 9.49
C ILE A 246 -5.61 3.20 9.35
N THR A 247 -5.13 4.12 8.54
CA THR A 247 -5.76 5.43 8.37
C THR A 247 -7.01 5.38 7.52
N GLU A 248 -7.19 4.30 6.74
CA GLU A 248 -8.39 4.05 5.98
C GLU A 248 -8.72 2.54 5.91
N TRP A 249 -9.96 2.19 6.23
CA TRP A 249 -10.53 0.88 5.91
C TRP A 249 -12.02 0.99 5.62
N GLY A 250 -12.52 0.21 4.68
CA GLY A 250 -13.94 0.18 4.32
C GLY A 250 -14.60 -1.16 4.63
N VAL A 251 -15.92 -1.12 4.90
CA VAL A 251 -16.70 -2.36 5.11
C VAL A 251 -17.02 -3.09 3.81
N SER A 252 -16.96 -2.37 2.68
CA SER A 252 -17.34 -2.80 1.34
C SER A 252 -16.21 -3.49 0.58
N GLU A 253 -16.41 -3.63 -0.73
CA GLU A 253 -15.35 -3.89 -1.69
C GLU A 253 -14.53 -2.62 -1.96
N SER A 254 -13.36 -2.75 -2.61
CA SER A 254 -12.37 -1.68 -2.78
C SER A 254 -12.83 -0.47 -3.59
N SER A 255 -13.95 -0.61 -4.32
CA SER A 255 -14.60 0.52 -5.00
C SER A 255 -15.28 1.52 -4.04
N GLY A 256 -15.40 1.19 -2.75
CA GLY A 256 -16.23 1.89 -1.77
C GLY A 256 -17.69 1.40 -1.79
N ASP A 257 -18.07 0.62 -2.78
CA ASP A 257 -19.41 0.04 -2.98
C ASP A 257 -19.35 -1.49 -2.99
N GLY A 258 -20.44 -2.14 -3.40
CA GLY A 258 -20.54 -3.61 -3.49
C GLY A 258 -20.98 -4.26 -2.18
N ASN A 259 -20.45 -5.43 -1.88
CA ASN A 259 -20.88 -6.23 -0.75
C ASN A 259 -20.44 -5.66 0.61
N PHE A 260 -21.27 -5.83 1.62
CA PHE A 260 -20.89 -5.75 3.03
C PHE A 260 -20.94 -7.17 3.62
N THR A 261 -19.84 -7.89 3.50
CA THR A 261 -19.70 -9.25 4.03
C THR A 261 -19.35 -9.20 5.51
N LYS A 262 -20.37 -9.33 6.36
CA LYS A 262 -20.21 -9.15 7.82
C LYS A 262 -19.13 -10.04 8.42
N SER A 263 -19.04 -11.31 8.02
CA SER A 263 -18.04 -12.25 8.56
C SER A 263 -16.60 -11.83 8.26
N MET A 264 -16.32 -11.30 7.06
CA MET A 264 -15.00 -10.78 6.70
C MET A 264 -14.66 -9.53 7.53
N ASN A 265 -15.64 -8.63 7.70
CA ASN A 265 -15.49 -7.46 8.57
C ASN A 265 -15.23 -7.85 10.03
N ASP A 266 -15.99 -8.79 10.57
CA ASP A 266 -15.83 -9.30 11.94
C ASP A 266 -14.43 -9.91 12.14
N THR A 267 -13.94 -10.66 11.17
CA THR A 267 -12.57 -11.21 11.19
C THR A 267 -11.53 -10.09 11.23
N TRP A 268 -11.66 -9.06 10.41
CA TRP A 268 -10.75 -7.91 10.42
C TRP A 268 -10.73 -7.20 11.77
N ILE A 269 -11.91 -6.92 12.34
CA ILE A 269 -12.01 -6.26 13.65
C ILE A 269 -11.36 -7.12 14.73
N SER A 270 -11.62 -8.43 14.74
CA SER A 270 -10.99 -9.36 15.69
C SER A 270 -9.47 -9.31 15.61
N TRP A 271 -8.90 -9.27 14.40
CA TRP A 271 -7.46 -9.15 14.18
C TRP A 271 -6.91 -7.81 14.64
N MET A 272 -7.54 -6.70 14.21
CA MET A 272 -7.09 -5.35 14.55
C MET A 272 -7.05 -5.13 16.07
N GLU A 273 -8.09 -5.57 16.76
CA GLU A 273 -8.17 -5.43 18.21
C GLU A 273 -7.18 -6.35 18.95
N SER A 274 -6.97 -7.58 18.46
CA SER A 274 -6.01 -8.51 19.06
C SER A 274 -4.56 -8.08 18.85
N ILE A 275 -4.25 -7.41 17.76
CA ILE A 275 -2.93 -6.82 17.47
C ILE A 275 -2.74 -5.49 18.22
N GLY A 276 -3.81 -4.75 18.47
CA GLY A 276 -3.77 -3.44 19.11
C GLY A 276 -3.46 -2.30 18.15
N VAL A 277 -3.95 -2.36 16.89
CA VAL A 277 -3.69 -1.33 15.88
C VAL A 277 -4.73 -0.23 15.89
N SER A 278 -4.30 1.02 15.70
CA SER A 278 -5.16 2.19 15.54
C SER A 278 -5.77 2.25 14.14
N TRP A 279 -7.03 2.73 14.03
CA TRP A 279 -7.74 2.75 12.76
C TRP A 279 -8.76 3.90 12.59
N ALA A 280 -9.02 4.29 11.33
CA ALA A 280 -10.12 5.15 10.92
C ALA A 280 -10.93 4.48 9.80
N ASN A 281 -12.26 4.46 9.92
CA ASN A 281 -13.15 3.83 8.94
C ASN A 281 -13.57 4.84 7.86
N TRP A 282 -13.59 4.42 6.63
CA TRP A 282 -14.11 5.13 5.47
C TRP A 282 -15.61 4.87 5.31
N SER A 283 -16.55 5.84 5.31
CA SER A 283 -16.33 7.28 5.49
C SER A 283 -17.59 7.99 6.01
N ILE A 284 -17.41 9.15 6.60
CA ILE A 284 -18.52 10.11 6.86
C ILE A 284 -18.91 10.76 5.54
N SER A 285 -19.91 10.20 4.90
CA SER A 285 -20.54 10.73 3.69
C SER A 285 -21.98 10.21 3.58
N ASP A 286 -22.80 10.87 2.78
CA ASP A 286 -24.12 10.43 2.36
C ASP A 286 -24.14 10.01 0.88
N LYS A 287 -22.98 9.59 0.37
CA LYS A 287 -22.82 9.04 -0.98
C LYS A 287 -23.59 7.73 -1.12
N GLY A 288 -24.16 7.49 -2.29
CA GLY A 288 -24.89 6.26 -2.57
C GLY A 288 -23.96 5.08 -2.78
N GLU A 289 -23.21 4.70 -1.76
CA GLU A 289 -22.29 3.55 -1.76
C GLU A 289 -22.27 2.83 -0.41
N THR A 290 -21.83 1.59 -0.40
CA THR A 290 -21.91 0.70 0.77
C THR A 290 -21.03 1.18 1.94
N SER A 291 -19.88 1.78 1.69
CA SER A 291 -18.98 2.31 2.73
C SER A 291 -19.44 3.66 3.30
N ALA A 292 -20.40 4.35 2.68
CA ALA A 292 -20.95 5.57 3.25
C ALA A 292 -21.63 5.28 4.59
N ALA A 293 -21.28 6.04 5.63
CA ALA A 293 -21.86 5.84 6.97
C ALA A 293 -23.25 6.45 7.11
N LEU A 294 -23.60 7.43 6.27
CA LEU A 294 -24.83 8.22 6.37
C LEU A 294 -25.76 7.93 5.21
N THR A 295 -27.08 7.99 5.48
CA THR A 295 -28.10 7.94 4.43
C THR A 295 -28.21 9.29 3.73
N GLY A 296 -28.68 9.29 2.48
CA GLY A 296 -28.91 10.52 1.71
C GLY A 296 -29.75 11.54 2.47
N GLY A 297 -29.29 12.80 2.47
CA GLY A 297 -29.96 13.90 3.16
C GLY A 297 -29.69 13.98 4.66
N ALA A 298 -28.72 13.24 5.20
CA ALA A 298 -28.28 13.39 6.58
C ALA A 298 -27.76 14.82 6.83
N SER A 299 -28.00 15.36 8.05
CA SER A 299 -27.54 16.69 8.43
C SER A 299 -26.02 16.82 8.26
N SER A 300 -25.57 17.87 7.60
CA SER A 300 -24.15 18.20 7.49
C SER A 300 -23.50 18.58 8.82
N ASN A 301 -24.29 18.95 9.81
CA ASN A 301 -23.83 19.42 11.12
C ASN A 301 -23.93 18.37 12.23
N GLY A 302 -23.94 17.09 11.87
CA GLY A 302 -23.99 16.00 12.86
C GLY A 302 -25.39 15.77 13.45
N GLY A 303 -25.44 15.20 14.67
CA GLY A 303 -26.70 14.87 15.36
C GLY A 303 -27.44 13.69 14.72
N TRP A 304 -26.72 12.75 14.11
CA TRP A 304 -27.28 11.64 13.34
C TRP A 304 -27.92 10.58 14.24
N SER A 305 -29.24 10.44 14.12
CA SER A 305 -29.98 9.32 14.68
C SER A 305 -29.70 8.03 13.91
N ASP A 306 -30.08 6.88 14.44
CA ASP A 306 -29.93 5.59 13.74
C ASP A 306 -30.69 5.53 12.40
N GLY A 307 -31.72 6.35 12.21
CA GLY A 307 -32.41 6.52 10.93
C GLY A 307 -31.58 7.20 9.85
N ASN A 308 -30.57 7.96 10.24
CA ASN A 308 -29.63 8.63 9.34
C ASN A 308 -28.38 7.77 9.00
N LEU A 309 -28.30 6.55 9.55
CA LEU A 309 -27.16 5.68 9.38
C LEU A 309 -27.45 4.54 8.42
N THR A 310 -26.50 4.25 7.54
CA THR A 310 -26.48 3.05 6.72
C THR A 310 -26.15 1.81 7.57
N ALA A 311 -26.07 0.64 6.96
CA ALA A 311 -25.56 -0.56 7.62
C ALA A 311 -24.11 -0.39 8.07
N SER A 312 -23.27 0.21 7.23
CA SER A 312 -21.89 0.58 7.54
C SER A 312 -21.81 1.50 8.77
N GLY A 313 -22.54 2.62 8.74
CA GLY A 313 -22.55 3.57 9.85
C GLY A 313 -22.99 2.98 11.17
N LYS A 314 -24.05 2.14 11.17
CA LYS A 314 -24.50 1.42 12.38
C LYS A 314 -23.47 0.45 12.91
N TYR A 315 -22.83 -0.32 12.03
CA TYR A 315 -21.81 -1.28 12.39
C TYR A 315 -20.62 -0.59 13.05
N VAL A 316 -20.03 0.43 12.41
CA VAL A 316 -18.83 1.11 12.90
C VAL A 316 -19.11 1.95 14.15
N LYS A 317 -20.26 2.64 14.22
CA LYS A 317 -20.71 3.32 15.44
C LYS A 317 -20.77 2.36 16.65
N ASN A 318 -21.33 1.15 16.44
CA ASN A 318 -21.39 0.15 17.51
C ASN A 318 -19.99 -0.30 17.96
N LEU A 319 -19.06 -0.49 17.03
CA LEU A 319 -17.67 -0.83 17.35
C LEU A 319 -17.01 0.26 18.19
N MET A 320 -16.98 1.50 17.71
CA MET A 320 -16.34 2.62 18.42
C MET A 320 -16.91 2.83 19.82
N LYS A 321 -18.24 2.86 19.92
CA LYS A 321 -18.95 3.11 21.19
C LYS A 321 -18.66 2.07 22.27
N ASN A 322 -18.45 0.83 21.90
CA ASN A 322 -18.21 -0.24 22.86
C ASN A 322 -16.70 -0.45 23.11
N LEU A 323 -15.88 -0.44 22.08
CA LEU A 323 -14.44 -0.70 22.20
C LEU A 323 -13.71 0.47 22.87
N ASN A 324 -14.03 1.72 22.53
CA ASN A 324 -13.44 2.89 23.19
C ASN A 324 -13.95 3.08 24.64
N ALA A 325 -15.11 2.51 24.98
CA ALA A 325 -15.56 2.42 26.37
C ALA A 325 -14.91 1.26 27.16
N GLY A 326 -13.94 0.56 26.58
CA GLY A 326 -13.19 -0.52 27.24
C GLY A 326 -13.99 -1.81 27.47
N LYS A 327 -15.12 -2.01 26.77
CA LYS A 327 -15.98 -3.19 26.97
C LYS A 327 -15.48 -4.46 26.29
N GLY A 328 -14.45 -4.34 25.42
CA GLY A 328 -13.84 -5.45 24.71
C GLY A 328 -14.69 -6.07 23.59
N LEU A 329 -14.11 -6.99 22.83
CA LEU A 329 -14.69 -7.60 21.62
C LEU A 329 -16.03 -8.32 21.90
N SER A 330 -16.19 -8.96 23.05
CA SER A 330 -17.44 -9.66 23.40
C SER A 330 -18.67 -8.73 23.42
N SER A 331 -18.49 -7.45 23.72
CA SER A 331 -19.57 -6.46 23.71
C SER A 331 -20.13 -6.15 22.33
N VAL A 332 -19.39 -6.49 21.28
CA VAL A 332 -19.80 -6.36 19.87
C VAL A 332 -20.01 -7.71 19.20
N GLY A 333 -20.05 -8.80 20.00
CA GLY A 333 -20.32 -10.15 19.54
C GLY A 333 -19.14 -10.84 18.87
N LEU A 334 -17.91 -10.38 19.14
CA LEU A 334 -16.68 -10.92 18.56
C LEU A 334 -15.79 -11.58 19.61
N SER A 335 -14.87 -12.40 19.13
CA SER A 335 -13.83 -13.02 19.94
C SER A 335 -12.46 -12.56 19.45
N PRO A 336 -11.43 -12.55 20.34
CA PRO A 336 -10.05 -12.29 19.92
C PRO A 336 -9.61 -13.28 18.84
N ALA A 337 -8.89 -12.75 17.84
CA ALA A 337 -8.20 -13.58 16.88
C ALA A 337 -6.95 -14.20 17.50
N ASN A 338 -6.55 -15.37 17.03
CA ASN A 338 -5.25 -15.93 17.36
C ASN A 338 -4.18 -15.21 16.53
N VAL A 339 -3.46 -14.27 17.14
CA VAL A 339 -2.42 -13.43 16.49
C VAL A 339 -1.08 -13.72 17.17
N ASP A 340 -0.45 -14.81 16.74
CA ASP A 340 0.84 -15.24 17.26
C ASP A 340 1.93 -15.06 16.18
N CYS A 341 3.06 -14.44 16.55
CA CYS A 341 4.22 -14.30 15.66
C CYS A 341 4.73 -15.65 15.13
N ALA A 342 4.55 -16.73 15.90
CA ALA A 342 4.84 -18.08 15.44
C ALA A 342 4.03 -18.50 14.19
N GLN A 343 2.91 -17.87 13.91
CA GLN A 343 2.16 -18.09 12.64
C GLN A 343 2.95 -17.63 11.42
N LEU A 344 3.86 -16.67 11.59
CA LEU A 344 4.75 -16.20 10.53
C LEU A 344 5.92 -17.16 10.31
N GLU A 345 6.30 -17.95 11.33
CA GLU A 345 7.40 -18.90 11.29
C GLU A 345 7.00 -20.23 10.64
N GLY A 346 5.72 -20.60 10.72
CA GLY A 346 5.19 -21.88 10.18
C GLY A 346 5.25 -22.01 8.65
N GLY A 347 5.52 -20.93 7.95
CA GLY A 347 5.68 -20.87 6.49
C GLY A 347 7.12 -21.12 6.02
N GLY A 348 7.91 -21.97 6.65
CA GLY A 348 9.28 -22.31 6.26
C GLY A 348 10.09 -21.07 5.84
N GLN A 349 11.14 -20.74 6.55
CA GLN A 349 12.07 -19.69 6.14
C GLN A 349 12.35 -19.89 4.64
N TYR A 350 12.28 -18.81 3.86
CA TYR A 350 12.73 -18.83 2.49
C TYR A 350 14.21 -19.21 2.55
N GLU A 351 14.56 -20.41 2.13
CA GLU A 351 15.95 -20.85 2.09
C GLU A 351 16.82 -19.92 1.25
N PHE A 352 16.18 -19.10 0.40
CA PHE A 352 16.81 -18.13 -0.51
C PHE A 352 16.69 -16.67 -0.07
N VAL A 353 15.91 -16.32 0.94
CA VAL A 353 15.91 -14.96 1.51
C VAL A 353 17.13 -14.84 2.42
N ARG A 354 18.26 -14.52 1.85
CA ARG A 354 19.46 -14.20 2.63
C ARG A 354 19.33 -12.80 3.20
N ASN A 355 19.26 -12.72 4.53
CA ASN A 355 19.29 -11.47 5.30
C ASN A 355 20.60 -10.72 5.02
N GLY A 356 20.60 -9.88 3.99
CA GLY A 356 21.68 -8.95 3.69
C GLY A 356 21.12 -7.56 3.45
N VAL A 357 21.62 -6.57 4.17
CA VAL A 357 21.31 -5.17 3.93
C VAL A 357 21.62 -4.86 2.46
N GLY A 358 20.60 -4.57 1.66
CA GLY A 358 20.71 -4.21 0.25
C GLY A 358 20.43 -5.32 -0.77
N SER A 359 19.99 -6.53 -0.37
CA SER A 359 19.56 -7.55 -1.31
C SER A 359 18.10 -7.37 -1.70
N PHE A 360 17.81 -7.31 -3.01
CA PHE A 360 16.47 -7.45 -3.53
C PHE A 360 15.95 -8.86 -3.22
N GLY A 361 14.78 -8.95 -2.67
CA GLY A 361 14.13 -10.22 -2.38
C GLY A 361 13.01 -10.02 -1.37
N TYR A 362 11.77 -10.09 -1.85
CA TYR A 362 10.58 -10.15 -1.00
C TYR A 362 9.63 -11.20 -1.51
N ALA A 363 8.86 -11.75 -0.60
CA ALA A 363 7.83 -12.71 -0.90
C ALA A 363 6.56 -12.01 -1.35
N ILE A 364 6.00 -12.48 -2.45
CA ILE A 364 4.74 -12.02 -3.00
C ILE A 364 3.73 -13.12 -2.76
N GLN A 365 2.67 -12.79 -2.01
CA GLN A 365 1.58 -13.73 -1.77
C GLN A 365 0.80 -13.96 -3.06
N GLY A 366 0.42 -15.20 -3.35
CA GLY A 366 -0.28 -15.55 -4.58
C GLY A 366 -1.58 -14.78 -4.78
N GLU A 367 -2.27 -14.47 -3.68
CA GLU A 367 -3.51 -13.72 -3.68
C GLU A 367 -3.36 -12.20 -3.84
N ASN A 368 -2.14 -11.64 -3.74
CA ASN A 368 -1.86 -10.20 -3.86
C ASN A 368 -1.57 -9.78 -5.31
N TYR A 369 -2.39 -10.22 -6.23
CA TYR A 369 -2.28 -9.87 -7.64
C TYR A 369 -2.97 -8.53 -7.97
N MET A 370 -2.49 -7.88 -9.02
CA MET A 370 -3.08 -6.64 -9.55
C MET A 370 -4.19 -6.92 -10.57
N ASP A 371 -3.99 -7.97 -11.39
CA ASP A 371 -4.94 -8.43 -12.40
C ASP A 371 -4.87 -9.94 -12.52
N SER A 372 -5.96 -10.57 -12.94
CA SER A 372 -6.02 -12.02 -13.08
C SER A 372 -7.09 -12.48 -14.06
N SER A 373 -6.96 -13.71 -14.54
CA SER A 373 -8.01 -14.40 -15.29
C SER A 373 -8.09 -15.85 -14.87
N ASN A 374 -9.31 -16.36 -14.73
CA ASN A 374 -9.61 -17.72 -14.31
C ASN A 374 -8.95 -18.10 -12.96
N ALA A 375 -8.60 -17.12 -12.12
CA ALA A 375 -8.01 -17.30 -10.82
C ALA A 375 -9.03 -16.97 -9.70
N LYS A 376 -8.88 -17.62 -8.56
CA LYS A 376 -9.65 -17.35 -7.34
C LYS A 376 -8.79 -17.57 -6.10
N THR A 377 -8.99 -16.76 -5.09
CA THR A 377 -8.40 -16.94 -3.76
C THR A 377 -9.22 -17.94 -2.95
N VAL A 378 -8.54 -18.80 -2.21
CA VAL A 378 -9.15 -19.79 -1.30
C VAL A 378 -8.58 -19.59 0.10
N GLU A 379 -9.43 -19.38 1.09
CA GLU A 379 -9.07 -19.34 2.51
C GLU A 379 -8.99 -20.77 3.07
N THR A 380 -8.03 -21.01 3.96
CA THR A 380 -7.82 -22.32 4.60
C THR A 380 -7.14 -22.20 5.96
N ASP A 381 -7.48 -23.09 6.87
CA ASP A 381 -6.78 -23.25 8.15
C ASP A 381 -5.62 -24.25 8.08
N ALA A 382 -5.26 -24.73 6.88
CA ALA A 382 -4.24 -25.74 6.71
C ALA A 382 -2.85 -25.21 7.12
N LYS A 383 -2.19 -25.96 8.01
CA LYS A 383 -0.81 -25.65 8.40
C LYS A 383 0.12 -25.78 7.18
N GLY A 384 0.94 -24.76 6.97
CA GLY A 384 1.90 -24.72 5.86
C GLY A 384 1.46 -23.83 4.69
N VAL A 385 0.18 -23.45 4.59
CA VAL A 385 -0.28 -22.38 3.72
C VAL A 385 0.00 -21.05 4.38
N GLN A 386 0.81 -20.22 3.72
CA GLN A 386 1.22 -18.93 4.28
C GLN A 386 0.03 -17.96 4.24
N ASN A 387 -0.17 -17.18 5.30
CA ASN A 387 -1.30 -16.26 5.44
C ASN A 387 -2.69 -16.93 5.43
N GLY A 388 -2.79 -18.24 5.48
CA GLY A 388 -4.08 -18.95 5.44
C GLY A 388 -4.84 -18.80 4.13
N MET A 389 -4.16 -18.42 3.05
CA MET A 389 -4.74 -18.24 1.72
C MET A 389 -3.82 -18.74 0.62
N TYR A 390 -4.42 -19.15 -0.50
CA TYR A 390 -3.69 -19.46 -1.72
C TYR A 390 -4.52 -19.09 -2.95
N LEU A 391 -3.84 -18.84 -4.07
CA LEU A 391 -4.47 -18.59 -5.36
C LEU A 391 -4.58 -19.90 -6.14
N THR A 392 -5.73 -20.15 -6.78
CA THR A 392 -5.95 -21.34 -7.61
C THR A 392 -6.85 -21.04 -8.81
N SER A 393 -7.05 -22.01 -9.70
CA SER A 393 -7.95 -21.87 -10.85
C SER A 393 -9.42 -21.87 -10.42
N GLN A 394 -10.25 -21.03 -11.07
CA GLN A 394 -11.71 -21.14 -10.99
C GLN A 394 -12.19 -22.38 -11.78
N ASN A 395 -11.57 -22.61 -12.94
CA ASN A 395 -11.81 -23.75 -13.81
C ASN A 395 -10.45 -24.37 -14.18
N SER A 396 -10.17 -25.55 -13.61
CA SER A 396 -8.90 -26.25 -13.80
C SER A 396 -8.65 -26.76 -15.23
N GLY A 397 -9.68 -26.85 -16.05
CA GLY A 397 -9.55 -27.21 -17.47
C GLY A 397 -8.96 -26.10 -18.35
N SER A 398 -8.98 -24.86 -17.88
CA SER A 398 -8.48 -23.67 -18.57
C SER A 398 -7.21 -23.13 -17.92
N GLU A 399 -6.40 -22.41 -18.68
CA GLU A 399 -5.26 -21.68 -18.13
C GLU A 399 -5.75 -20.57 -17.21
N ALA A 400 -5.12 -20.46 -16.05
CA ALA A 400 -5.28 -19.35 -15.10
C ALA A 400 -4.00 -18.53 -15.06
N TRP A 401 -4.12 -17.23 -14.80
CA TRP A 401 -2.98 -16.37 -14.59
C TRP A 401 -3.30 -15.26 -13.58
N ALA A 402 -2.24 -14.75 -12.96
CA ALA A 402 -2.27 -13.56 -12.12
C ALA A 402 -1.03 -12.71 -12.40
N GLU A 403 -1.17 -11.39 -12.33
CA GLU A 403 -0.13 -10.41 -12.60
C GLU A 403 0.23 -9.63 -11.35
N TYR A 404 1.52 -9.39 -11.16
CA TYR A 404 2.09 -8.72 -10.00
C TYR A 404 3.11 -7.69 -10.46
N THR A 405 3.35 -6.67 -9.63
CA THR A 405 4.41 -5.70 -9.85
C THR A 405 5.60 -5.97 -8.95
N LEU A 406 6.76 -6.14 -9.54
CA LEU A 406 8.05 -6.18 -8.85
C LEU A 406 8.60 -4.76 -8.78
N MET A 407 8.90 -4.27 -7.58
CA MET A 407 9.42 -2.93 -7.34
C MET A 407 10.86 -2.98 -6.81
N ASP A 408 11.58 -1.87 -6.97
CA ASP A 408 12.93 -1.68 -6.44
C ASP A 408 13.94 -2.74 -6.91
N ILE A 409 13.79 -3.21 -8.15
CA ILE A 409 14.72 -4.14 -8.79
C ILE A 409 16.09 -3.43 -8.89
N PRO A 410 17.15 -3.95 -8.23
CA PRO A 410 18.42 -3.24 -8.11
C PRO A 410 19.23 -3.18 -9.41
N ALA A 411 19.03 -4.11 -10.33
CA ALA A 411 19.69 -4.13 -11.64
C ALA A 411 19.01 -5.13 -12.58
N ALA A 412 19.15 -4.92 -13.90
CA ALA A 412 18.79 -5.94 -14.88
C ALA A 412 19.73 -7.17 -14.76
N GLY A 413 19.19 -8.37 -14.86
CA GLY A 413 19.97 -9.61 -14.80
C GLY A 413 19.17 -10.83 -14.36
N TYR A 414 19.89 -11.90 -14.01
CA TYR A 414 19.27 -13.14 -13.52
C TYR A 414 19.08 -13.12 -12.01
N TYR A 415 17.91 -13.60 -11.61
CA TYR A 415 17.47 -13.81 -10.23
C TYR A 415 16.97 -15.24 -10.06
N VAL A 416 16.73 -15.68 -8.84
CA VAL A 416 16.01 -16.91 -8.54
C VAL A 416 14.52 -16.60 -8.42
N PHE A 417 13.69 -17.29 -9.21
CA PHE A 417 12.25 -17.36 -9.00
C PHE A 417 11.96 -18.59 -8.14
N TYR A 418 11.45 -18.37 -6.95
CA TYR A 418 11.07 -19.42 -6.01
C TYR A 418 9.57 -19.36 -5.77
N ALA A 419 8.86 -20.47 -5.91
CA ALA A 419 7.43 -20.54 -5.67
C ALA A 419 7.07 -21.65 -4.69
N LYS A 420 6.18 -21.37 -3.77
CA LYS A 420 5.53 -22.34 -2.89
C LYS A 420 4.21 -22.78 -3.49
N VAL A 421 4.09 -24.07 -3.76
CA VAL A 421 3.00 -24.66 -4.53
C VAL A 421 2.44 -25.88 -3.83
N GLY A 422 1.10 -25.98 -3.81
CA GLY A 422 0.36 -27.19 -3.54
C GLY A 422 -0.24 -27.77 -4.83
N ALA A 423 -0.07 -29.06 -5.10
CA ALA A 423 -0.58 -29.66 -6.34
C ALA A 423 -0.89 -31.15 -6.18
N ASN A 424 -1.94 -31.60 -6.87
CA ASN A 424 -2.31 -33.03 -6.95
C ASN A 424 -1.55 -33.80 -8.04
N SER A 425 -0.96 -33.07 -9.01
CA SER A 425 -0.22 -33.65 -10.14
C SER A 425 1.00 -32.79 -10.47
N ASP A 426 1.94 -33.37 -11.22
CA ASP A 426 3.08 -32.64 -11.78
C ASP A 426 2.63 -31.59 -12.78
N GLY A 427 3.38 -30.48 -12.88
CA GLY A 427 3.06 -29.40 -13.80
C GLY A 427 4.12 -28.30 -13.85
N TYR A 428 3.71 -27.15 -14.37
CA TYR A 428 4.56 -25.97 -14.53
C TYR A 428 3.83 -24.72 -14.09
N LEU A 429 4.49 -23.88 -13.29
CA LEU A 429 4.19 -22.46 -13.22
C LEU A 429 5.00 -21.76 -14.30
N ARG A 430 4.33 -21.13 -15.23
CA ARG A 430 4.96 -20.27 -16.24
C ARG A 430 4.97 -18.85 -15.73
N TYR A 431 6.02 -18.11 -16.04
CA TYR A 431 6.08 -16.70 -15.75
C TYR A 431 6.59 -15.91 -16.95
N SER A 432 6.03 -14.73 -17.15
CA SER A 432 6.47 -13.77 -18.13
C SER A 432 6.66 -12.40 -17.47
N VAL A 433 7.72 -11.72 -17.87
CA VAL A 433 8.06 -10.38 -17.35
C VAL A 433 7.81 -9.37 -18.46
N ASP A 434 7.22 -8.23 -18.09
CA ASP A 434 6.96 -7.10 -18.97
C ASP A 434 6.34 -7.52 -20.33
N GLU A 435 5.15 -8.12 -20.26
CA GLU A 435 4.36 -8.59 -21.41
C GLU A 435 5.12 -9.59 -22.34
N GLY A 436 6.05 -10.36 -21.79
CA GLY A 436 6.77 -11.40 -22.54
C GLY A 436 8.18 -11.02 -22.98
N ALA A 437 8.78 -9.96 -22.45
CA ALA A 437 10.19 -9.66 -22.62
C ALA A 437 11.09 -10.81 -22.11
N THR A 438 10.62 -11.52 -21.10
CA THR A 438 11.20 -12.79 -20.61
C THR A 438 10.06 -13.77 -20.35
N VAL A 439 10.23 -15.02 -20.82
CA VAL A 439 9.29 -16.12 -20.55
C VAL A 439 10.09 -17.34 -20.12
N ASP A 440 9.74 -17.92 -18.96
CA ASP A 440 10.32 -19.16 -18.47
C ASP A 440 9.29 -19.90 -17.58
N SER A 441 9.68 -20.98 -16.93
CA SER A 441 8.79 -21.74 -16.06
C SER A 441 9.55 -22.47 -14.95
N VAL A 442 8.89 -22.67 -13.82
CA VAL A 442 9.33 -23.60 -12.79
C VAL A 442 8.50 -24.89 -12.88
N LYS A 443 9.18 -26.02 -12.97
CA LYS A 443 8.54 -27.35 -12.89
C LYS A 443 8.27 -27.68 -11.43
N TYR A 444 7.06 -28.12 -11.14
CA TYR A 444 6.71 -28.68 -9.83
C TYR A 444 6.26 -30.14 -9.98
N THR A 445 6.44 -30.91 -8.92
CA THR A 445 5.90 -32.27 -8.80
C THR A 445 4.71 -32.27 -7.86
N SER A 446 3.86 -33.29 -7.95
CA SER A 446 2.77 -33.47 -7.01
C SER A 446 3.25 -33.37 -5.56
N THR A 447 2.52 -32.57 -4.78
CA THR A 447 2.80 -32.39 -3.35
C THR A 447 1.91 -33.27 -2.48
N GLY A 448 0.89 -33.91 -3.09
CA GLY A 448 -0.10 -34.73 -2.40
C GLY A 448 -1.36 -33.96 -2.00
N GLY A 449 -1.53 -32.71 -2.41
CA GLY A 449 -2.72 -31.91 -2.16
C GLY A 449 -2.49 -30.43 -2.31
N LEU A 450 -3.58 -29.66 -2.49
CA LEU A 450 -3.50 -28.20 -2.66
C LEU A 450 -3.01 -27.49 -1.38
N THR A 451 -3.21 -28.08 -0.22
CA THR A 451 -2.77 -27.51 1.06
C THR A 451 -1.47 -28.11 1.57
N THR A 452 -0.87 -29.05 0.81
CA THR A 452 0.47 -29.60 1.09
C THR A 452 1.49 -28.83 0.27
N ILE A 453 2.00 -27.74 0.85
CA ILE A 453 2.84 -26.77 0.16
C ILE A 453 4.30 -27.23 0.14
N LYS A 454 4.95 -27.17 -1.03
CA LYS A 454 6.39 -27.38 -1.22
C LYS A 454 6.99 -26.25 -2.07
N GLY A 455 8.29 -26.03 -1.90
CA GLY A 455 9.04 -25.03 -2.67
C GLY A 455 9.62 -25.61 -3.96
N PHE A 456 9.56 -24.82 -5.02
CA PHE A 456 10.15 -25.10 -6.34
C PHE A 456 10.79 -23.83 -6.87
N TYR A 457 11.85 -23.93 -7.63
CA TYR A 457 12.59 -22.76 -8.10
C TYR A 457 13.18 -22.94 -9.49
N ASN A 458 13.44 -21.81 -10.14
CA ASN A 458 14.20 -21.70 -11.39
C ASN A 458 14.79 -20.28 -11.48
N LYS A 459 15.61 -20.02 -12.49
CA LYS A 459 16.08 -18.66 -12.79
C LYS A 459 15.00 -17.83 -13.45
N ILE A 460 15.05 -16.52 -13.24
CA ILE A 460 14.25 -15.52 -13.94
C ILE A 460 15.14 -14.36 -14.37
N ALA A 461 15.00 -13.91 -15.62
CA ALA A 461 15.69 -12.73 -16.09
C ALA A 461 14.78 -11.50 -15.94
N LEU A 462 15.23 -10.49 -15.19
CA LEU A 462 14.57 -9.18 -15.11
C LEU A 462 15.30 -8.22 -16.06
N PRO A 463 14.59 -7.65 -17.03
CA PRO A 463 15.22 -6.87 -18.11
C PRO A 463 15.62 -5.46 -17.69
N VAL A 464 15.06 -4.94 -16.60
CA VAL A 464 15.21 -3.55 -16.16
C VAL A 464 15.60 -3.44 -14.69
N GLU A 465 16.16 -2.31 -14.33
CA GLU A 465 16.28 -1.80 -12.96
C GLU A 465 15.00 -1.03 -12.61
N GLY A 466 14.57 -1.08 -11.34
CA GLY A 466 13.41 -0.34 -10.85
C GLY A 466 12.14 -1.18 -10.78
N THR A 467 11.27 -1.16 -11.77
CA THR A 467 9.96 -1.82 -11.70
C THR A 467 9.69 -2.66 -12.94
N SER A 468 9.16 -3.85 -12.74
CA SER A 468 8.69 -4.77 -13.80
C SER A 468 7.39 -5.43 -13.39
N ASN A 469 6.54 -5.77 -14.36
CA ASN A 469 5.38 -6.59 -14.13
C ASN A 469 5.71 -8.06 -14.41
N ILE A 470 5.30 -8.94 -13.52
CA ILE A 470 5.42 -10.39 -13.70
C ILE A 470 4.02 -11.02 -13.75
N ARG A 471 3.76 -11.79 -14.81
CA ARG A 471 2.57 -12.62 -14.91
C ARG A 471 2.95 -14.06 -14.65
N VAL A 472 2.30 -14.67 -13.65
CA VAL A 472 2.42 -16.10 -13.34
C VAL A 472 1.18 -16.81 -13.84
N SER A 473 1.36 -17.89 -14.63
CA SER A 473 0.24 -18.68 -15.18
C SER A 473 0.43 -20.18 -14.93
N TRP A 474 -0.70 -20.87 -14.84
CA TRP A 474 -0.76 -22.33 -14.60
C TRP A 474 -2.01 -22.93 -15.22
N LYS A 475 -2.01 -24.25 -15.33
CA LYS A 475 -3.19 -25.03 -15.74
C LYS A 475 -3.37 -26.20 -14.79
N GLY A 476 -4.61 -26.48 -14.42
CA GLY A 476 -4.96 -27.53 -13.48
C GLY A 476 -5.23 -27.02 -12.06
N ASP A 477 -5.42 -27.96 -11.15
CA ASP A 477 -5.64 -27.67 -9.73
C ASP A 477 -4.29 -27.47 -9.04
N VAL A 478 -3.90 -26.22 -8.93
CA VAL A 478 -2.65 -25.74 -8.32
C VAL A 478 -2.99 -24.70 -7.29
N ALA A 479 -2.42 -24.77 -6.11
CA ALA A 479 -2.40 -23.73 -5.12
C ALA A 479 -1.08 -22.99 -5.21
N LEU A 480 -1.09 -21.73 -5.65
CA LEU A 480 0.04 -20.82 -5.54
C LEU A 480 -0.11 -20.07 -4.19
N ASP A 481 0.73 -20.45 -3.24
CA ASP A 481 0.75 -19.85 -1.90
C ASP A 481 1.54 -18.54 -1.93
N VAL A 482 2.81 -18.62 -2.27
CA VAL A 482 3.70 -17.46 -2.33
C VAL A 482 4.78 -17.71 -3.38
N PHE A 483 5.28 -16.63 -3.97
CA PHE A 483 6.52 -16.69 -4.73
C PHE A 483 7.47 -15.57 -4.33
N SER A 484 8.74 -15.75 -4.64
CA SER A 484 9.80 -14.76 -4.37
C SER A 484 10.68 -14.62 -5.60
N VAL A 485 11.19 -13.41 -5.81
CA VAL A 485 12.27 -13.15 -6.76
C VAL A 485 13.44 -12.60 -5.97
N VAL A 486 14.54 -13.32 -5.91
CA VAL A 486 15.67 -13.02 -5.04
C VAL A 486 16.98 -13.00 -5.81
N VAL A 487 17.96 -12.27 -5.31
CA VAL A 487 19.31 -12.23 -5.88
C VAL A 487 19.95 -13.60 -5.79
N ALA A 488 20.42 -14.11 -6.95
CA ALA A 488 21.16 -15.37 -7.03
C ALA A 488 22.60 -15.19 -6.51
N ASP A 489 23.10 -16.19 -5.77
CA ASP A 489 24.51 -16.25 -5.42
C ASP A 489 25.31 -17.20 -6.36
N SER A 490 26.58 -17.39 -6.09
CA SER A 490 27.44 -18.25 -6.90
C SER A 490 27.04 -19.73 -6.86
N ALA A 491 26.47 -20.21 -5.75
CA ALA A 491 25.95 -21.56 -5.62
C ALA A 491 24.66 -21.74 -6.43
N ASP A 492 23.73 -20.79 -6.30
CA ASP A 492 22.49 -20.74 -7.09
C ASP A 492 22.78 -20.73 -8.60
N SER A 493 23.81 -19.98 -9.01
CA SER A 493 24.23 -19.89 -10.42
C SER A 493 24.65 -21.25 -11.00
N THR A 494 25.35 -22.02 -10.24
CA THR A 494 25.80 -23.36 -10.66
C THR A 494 24.62 -24.33 -10.76
N GLU A 495 23.75 -24.33 -9.77
CA GLU A 495 22.57 -25.19 -9.69
C GLU A 495 21.54 -24.86 -10.78
N LEU A 496 21.29 -23.57 -11.02
CA LEU A 496 20.34 -23.09 -12.03
C LEU A 496 20.93 -23.07 -13.46
N GLY A 497 22.17 -23.47 -13.65
CA GLY A 497 22.83 -23.51 -14.95
C GLY A 497 22.99 -22.11 -15.58
N ILE A 498 23.18 -21.08 -14.78
CA ILE A 498 23.49 -19.73 -15.26
C ILE A 498 24.92 -19.71 -15.75
N LYS A 499 25.14 -19.51 -17.05
CA LYS A 499 26.45 -19.62 -17.68
C LYS A 499 27.40 -18.52 -17.30
N ALA A 500 28.70 -18.81 -17.26
CA ALA A 500 29.74 -17.79 -17.09
C ALA A 500 29.61 -16.71 -18.20
N GLY A 501 29.45 -15.44 -17.81
CA GLY A 501 29.20 -14.32 -18.73
C GLY A 501 27.73 -13.88 -18.84
N GLU A 502 26.77 -14.67 -18.37
CA GLU A 502 25.40 -14.20 -18.11
C GLU A 502 25.47 -13.35 -16.83
N LYS A 503 24.92 -12.14 -16.90
CA LYS A 503 25.03 -11.17 -15.80
C LYS A 503 24.17 -11.62 -14.62
N ILE A 504 24.82 -12.16 -13.59
CA ILE A 504 24.18 -12.37 -12.29
C ILE A 504 24.17 -11.04 -11.56
N VAL A 505 23.02 -10.68 -11.00
CA VAL A 505 22.95 -9.52 -10.13
C VAL A 505 23.52 -9.90 -8.77
N SER A 506 24.78 -9.55 -8.51
CA SER A 506 25.42 -9.69 -7.22
C SER A 506 25.46 -8.35 -6.46
N ILE A 507 25.42 -8.45 -5.13
CA ILE A 507 25.61 -7.29 -4.24
C ILE A 507 27.00 -6.68 -4.52
N GLY A 508 27.08 -5.68 -5.37
CA GLY A 508 28.35 -4.99 -5.72
C GLY A 508 28.43 -4.42 -7.12
N SER A 509 27.52 -4.74 -8.03
CA SER A 509 27.54 -4.24 -9.41
C SER A 509 26.61 -3.04 -9.67
N ALA A 510 26.32 -2.24 -8.65
CA ALA A 510 25.59 -1.00 -8.84
C ALA A 510 26.50 0.07 -9.41
N LYS A 511 26.38 0.36 -10.69
CA LYS A 511 26.55 1.60 -11.45
C LYS A 511 27.06 1.31 -12.86
N ALA A 512 26.16 0.89 -13.75
CA ALA A 512 26.35 1.19 -15.17
C ALA A 512 25.59 2.50 -15.45
N SER A 513 26.28 3.46 -16.05
CA SER A 513 25.70 4.77 -16.37
C SER A 513 24.51 4.61 -17.31
N VAL A 514 23.46 5.39 -17.10
CA VAL A 514 22.21 5.48 -17.90
C VAL A 514 22.46 5.72 -19.40
N SER A 515 23.68 6.05 -19.81
CA SER A 515 24.07 6.38 -21.20
C SER A 515 24.25 5.19 -22.14
N ASP A 516 24.25 3.93 -21.68
CA ASP A 516 24.62 2.76 -22.51
C ASP A 516 23.44 1.82 -22.85
N GLN A 517 22.20 2.21 -22.59
CA GLN A 517 21.04 1.36 -22.85
C GLN A 517 20.35 1.68 -24.18
N PHE A 518 20.13 0.65 -25.00
CA PHE A 518 19.22 0.72 -26.15
C PHE A 518 17.79 0.55 -25.65
N ARG A 519 16.97 1.60 -25.73
CA ARG A 519 15.59 1.61 -25.23
C ARG A 519 14.65 2.29 -26.22
N PHE A 520 13.37 1.95 -26.16
CA PHE A 520 12.29 2.66 -26.83
C PHE A 520 11.42 3.36 -25.79
N ASP A 521 11.32 4.66 -25.91
CA ASP A 521 10.38 5.46 -25.14
C ASP A 521 9.05 5.48 -25.91
N ALA A 522 8.09 4.69 -25.44
CA ALA A 522 6.79 4.55 -26.09
C ALA A 522 5.95 5.84 -26.02
N TRP A 523 6.19 6.70 -25.04
CA TRP A 523 5.48 7.96 -24.86
C TRP A 523 5.88 9.00 -25.91
N ASN A 524 7.18 9.15 -26.12
CA ASN A 524 7.73 10.08 -27.10
C ASN A 524 8.00 9.42 -28.46
N SER A 525 7.61 8.14 -28.61
CA SER A 525 7.91 7.34 -29.81
C SER A 525 9.38 7.41 -30.23
N THR A 526 10.31 7.37 -29.26
CA THR A 526 11.72 7.68 -29.49
C THR A 526 12.62 6.54 -29.01
N PHE A 527 13.55 6.12 -29.87
CA PHE A 527 14.63 5.21 -29.50
C PHE A 527 15.79 5.98 -28.86
N MET A 528 16.25 5.53 -27.70
CA MET A 528 17.50 5.97 -27.10
C MET A 528 18.64 5.10 -27.60
N ILE A 529 19.62 5.72 -28.25
CA ILE A 529 20.70 5.04 -28.99
C ILE A 529 22.02 5.16 -28.21
N PRO A 530 22.59 4.05 -27.73
CA PRO A 530 23.92 4.06 -27.13
C PRO A 530 24.99 4.46 -28.17
N ALA A 531 26.05 5.10 -27.72
CA ALA A 531 27.14 5.51 -28.61
C ALA A 531 27.83 4.31 -29.27
N GLY A 532 28.22 4.48 -30.54
CA GLY A 532 29.00 3.49 -31.30
C GLY A 532 28.18 2.51 -32.13
N TYR A 533 26.91 2.81 -32.36
CA TYR A 533 26.06 2.14 -33.34
C TYR A 533 25.84 3.04 -34.56
N GLU A 534 25.61 2.42 -35.70
CA GLU A 534 25.54 3.10 -37.00
C GLU A 534 24.14 3.06 -37.61
N ARG A 535 23.38 1.99 -37.35
CA ARG A 535 22.08 1.78 -38.00
C ARG A 535 21.06 1.17 -37.08
N LEU A 536 19.85 1.72 -37.08
CA LEU A 536 18.64 1.15 -36.49
C LEU A 536 17.77 0.56 -37.61
N SER A 537 17.38 -0.71 -37.47
CA SER A 537 16.46 -1.38 -38.40
C SER A 537 15.30 -1.98 -37.64
N LEU A 538 14.07 -1.86 -38.17
CA LEU A 538 12.87 -2.43 -37.57
C LEU A 538 12.35 -3.59 -38.42
N PHE A 539 11.97 -4.67 -37.73
CA PHE A 539 11.45 -5.89 -38.34
C PHE A 539 10.10 -6.23 -37.72
N THR A 540 9.16 -6.74 -38.52
CA THR A 540 7.97 -7.39 -37.97
C THR A 540 8.37 -8.66 -37.19
N VAL A 541 7.50 -9.17 -36.36
CA VAL A 541 7.68 -10.47 -35.67
C VAL A 541 7.87 -11.67 -36.62
N LYS A 542 7.54 -11.50 -37.90
CA LYS A 542 7.77 -12.48 -38.97
C LYS A 542 9.12 -12.26 -39.71
N GLY A 543 9.99 -11.38 -39.19
CA GLY A 543 11.33 -11.11 -39.75
C GLY A 543 11.38 -10.17 -40.97
N ARG A 544 10.27 -9.59 -41.43
CA ARG A 544 10.27 -8.64 -42.55
C ARG A 544 10.73 -7.27 -42.07
N LYS A 545 11.80 -6.71 -42.68
CA LYS A 545 12.26 -5.35 -42.43
C LYS A 545 11.20 -4.33 -42.91
N VAL A 546 10.83 -3.40 -42.03
CA VAL A 546 9.82 -2.37 -42.31
C VAL A 546 10.39 -0.95 -42.29
N TYR A 547 11.51 -0.73 -41.59
CA TYR A 547 12.13 0.57 -41.44
C TYR A 547 13.64 0.45 -41.25
N SER A 548 14.41 1.43 -41.64
CA SER A 548 15.85 1.51 -41.35
C SER A 548 16.33 2.95 -41.43
N VAL A 549 17.14 3.37 -40.45
CA VAL A 549 17.69 4.72 -40.36
C VAL A 549 19.14 4.70 -39.88
N ASP A 550 19.94 5.62 -40.35
CA ASP A 550 21.30 5.88 -39.89
C ASP A 550 21.23 6.61 -38.52
N VAL A 551 21.93 6.05 -37.54
CA VAL A 551 21.93 6.55 -36.15
C VAL A 551 23.32 6.98 -35.69
N GLN A 552 24.33 7.00 -36.58
CA GLN A 552 25.69 7.37 -36.23
C GLN A 552 25.73 8.76 -35.59
N GLY A 553 26.23 8.85 -34.36
CA GLY A 553 26.31 10.10 -33.60
C GLY A 553 25.00 10.63 -33.02
N LYS A 554 23.89 9.90 -33.17
CA LYS A 554 22.60 10.28 -32.60
C LYS A 554 22.38 9.58 -31.24
N ALA A 555 21.98 10.33 -30.25
CA ALA A 555 21.58 9.79 -28.93
C ALA A 555 20.10 9.36 -28.91
N ASN A 556 19.25 9.99 -29.75
CA ASN A 556 17.82 9.71 -29.82
C ASN A 556 17.37 9.67 -31.28
N VAL A 557 16.42 8.78 -31.59
CA VAL A 557 15.82 8.65 -32.93
C VAL A 557 14.32 8.48 -32.78
N GLU A 558 13.54 9.44 -33.29
CA GLU A 558 12.08 9.33 -33.30
C GLU A 558 11.63 8.22 -34.27
N LEU A 559 10.60 7.48 -33.86
CA LEU A 559 9.97 6.48 -34.71
C LEU A 559 9.23 7.17 -35.86
N ASP A 560 9.50 6.71 -37.08
CA ASP A 560 8.82 7.24 -38.24
C ASP A 560 7.31 6.91 -38.22
N ARG A 561 6.47 7.91 -38.47
CA ARG A 561 5.00 7.78 -38.46
C ARG A 561 4.45 6.80 -39.49
N SER A 562 5.25 6.35 -40.45
CA SER A 562 4.88 5.31 -41.42
C SER A 562 4.85 3.90 -40.80
N VAL A 563 5.46 3.71 -39.64
CA VAL A 563 5.44 2.43 -38.89
C VAL A 563 4.08 2.27 -38.21
N LYS A 564 3.28 1.34 -38.70
CA LYS A 564 1.90 1.09 -38.26
C LYS A 564 1.87 0.44 -36.88
N LYS A 565 0.70 0.47 -36.23
CA LYS A 565 0.44 -0.30 -34.98
C LYS A 565 0.88 -1.75 -35.12
N GLY A 566 1.57 -2.26 -34.13
CA GLY A 566 2.04 -3.65 -34.10
C GLY A 566 3.23 -3.87 -33.21
N VAL A 567 3.64 -5.12 -33.10
CA VAL A 567 4.84 -5.53 -32.37
C VAL A 567 6.00 -5.67 -33.36
N TYR A 568 7.14 -5.11 -33.00
CA TYR A 568 8.32 -5.04 -33.86
C TYR A 568 9.58 -5.43 -33.07
N MET A 569 10.59 -5.90 -33.82
CA MET A 569 11.94 -6.05 -33.32
C MET A 569 12.80 -4.89 -33.90
N ALA A 570 13.34 -4.09 -33.00
CA ALA A 570 14.35 -3.08 -33.34
C ALA A 570 15.74 -3.69 -33.22
N VAL A 571 16.59 -3.51 -34.24
CA VAL A 571 17.96 -4.00 -34.24
C VAL A 571 18.89 -2.82 -34.51
N LEU A 572 19.77 -2.55 -33.53
CA LEU A 572 20.93 -1.66 -33.73
C LEU A 572 22.11 -2.46 -34.21
N SER A 573 22.83 -1.94 -35.22
CA SER A 573 24.05 -2.54 -35.72
C SER A 573 25.16 -1.49 -35.91
N GLY A 574 26.40 -1.88 -35.71
CA GLY A 574 27.58 -1.04 -35.85
C GLY A 574 28.86 -1.74 -35.44
N ALA A 575 29.94 -0.99 -35.29
CA ALA A 575 31.24 -1.53 -34.92
C ALA A 575 31.25 -2.29 -33.56
N LYS A 576 30.32 -2.00 -32.67
CA LYS A 576 30.14 -2.70 -31.37
C LYS A 576 29.28 -3.99 -31.47
N GLY A 577 28.94 -4.45 -32.68
CA GLY A 577 28.09 -5.61 -32.91
C GLY A 577 26.62 -5.23 -33.11
N GLN A 578 25.71 -6.08 -32.59
CA GLN A 578 24.27 -5.87 -32.69
C GLN A 578 23.62 -5.88 -31.32
N LYS A 579 22.61 -5.00 -31.12
CA LYS A 579 21.65 -5.05 -30.01
C LYS A 579 20.26 -5.14 -30.57
N SER A 580 19.36 -5.87 -29.94
CA SER A 580 17.96 -5.96 -30.34
C SER A 580 17.04 -5.60 -29.18
N LEU A 581 15.88 -5.06 -29.52
CA LEU A 581 14.83 -4.68 -28.60
C LEU A 581 13.47 -4.98 -29.26
N GLN A 582 12.60 -5.69 -28.55
CA GLN A 582 11.21 -5.82 -28.96
C GLN A 582 10.41 -4.64 -28.40
N PHE A 583 9.55 -4.05 -29.20
CA PHE A 583 8.72 -2.92 -28.79
C PHE A 583 7.36 -2.95 -29.49
N LYS A 584 6.39 -2.21 -28.95
CA LYS A 584 5.02 -2.13 -29.48
C LYS A 584 4.72 -0.69 -29.89
N VAL A 585 4.14 -0.53 -31.07
CA VAL A 585 3.57 0.74 -31.55
C VAL A 585 2.07 0.69 -31.29
N THR A 586 1.56 1.62 -30.46
CA THR A 586 0.17 1.64 -29.98
C THR A 586 -0.72 2.66 -30.69
N GLU A 587 -0.14 3.71 -31.32
CA GLU A 587 -0.89 4.74 -32.06
C GLU A 587 -0.51 4.80 -33.54
#